data_355cc08eb1e2332a8970ee8d68ad47d3
#
_entry.id   355cc08eb1e2332a8970ee8d68ad47d3
#
_cell.length_a   1.000
_cell.length_b   1.000
_cell.length_c   1.000
_cell.angle_alpha   90.00
_cell.angle_beta   90.00
_cell.angle_gamma   90.00
#
_symmetry.space_group_name_H-M   'P 1'
#
loop_
_entity.id
_entity.type
_entity.pdbx_description
1 polymer ?
#
loop_
_entity_poly.entity_id
_entity_poly.type
_entity_poly.pdbx_seq_one_letter_code
_entity_poly.pdbx_strand_id
1 'polypeptide(L)'
;MRHILKLHRSLVDPIPHIPHNYQFITFDPETHKEEWLALNNKIFAHHPDQGNWAMQDLENRMNEPWFDPAGFFLCMHDEKIVGFCWTKIHHDFVNQDPIGELYVIGVDPVEAGKGIGKAVCQEGLIYLKEKGIKQAMLYVDDENEAGKGLYKTLGFN
;
A
#
# COMPACT_ATOMS: atom_id res chain seq x y z
N MET A 1 -14.00 17.29 12.18
CA MET A 1 -14.34 15.86 11.97
C MET A 1 -13.59 15.33 10.77
N ARG A 2 -12.97 14.17 10.93
CA ARG A 2 -12.20 13.54 9.87
C ARG A 2 -13.11 12.62 9.04
N HIS A 3 -13.06 12.74 7.73
CA HIS A 3 -13.81 11.90 6.80
C HIS A 3 -12.87 10.98 6.03
N ILE A 4 -13.17 9.69 6.03
CA ILE A 4 -12.43 8.69 5.30
C ILE A 4 -13.21 8.35 4.04
N LEU A 5 -12.57 8.48 2.89
CA LEU A 5 -13.15 8.13 1.60
C LEU A 5 -12.72 6.71 1.22
N LYS A 6 -13.64 6.00 0.60
CA LYS A 6 -13.35 4.69 0.00
C LYS A 6 -13.35 4.87 -1.50
N LEU A 7 -12.19 4.65 -2.13
CA LEU A 7 -12.04 4.78 -3.57
C LEU A 7 -11.93 3.38 -4.20
N HIS A 8 -12.40 3.27 -5.43
CA HIS A 8 -12.44 2.01 -6.17
C HIS A 8 -11.87 2.18 -7.57
N ARG A 9 -11.37 1.08 -8.13
CA ARG A 9 -11.10 0.99 -9.56
C ARG A 9 -11.28 -0.46 -10.02
N SER A 10 -11.64 -0.63 -11.31
CA SER A 10 -11.63 -1.93 -11.96
C SER A 10 -10.19 -2.31 -12.31
N LEU A 11 -9.81 -3.56 -12.05
CA LEU A 11 -8.51 -4.11 -12.49
C LEU A 11 -8.60 -4.74 -13.87
N VAL A 12 -9.81 -4.79 -14.48
CA VAL A 12 -10.00 -5.18 -15.88
C VAL A 12 -9.42 -4.08 -16.79
N ASP A 13 -9.56 -2.81 -16.37
CA ASP A 13 -8.99 -1.69 -17.10
C ASP A 13 -7.45 -1.69 -16.97
N PRO A 14 -6.74 -1.21 -18.01
CA PRO A 14 -5.27 -1.17 -17.96
C PRO A 14 -4.74 -0.37 -16.78
N ILE A 15 -3.68 -0.90 -16.16
CA ILE A 15 -2.97 -0.19 -15.09
C ILE A 15 -2.00 0.78 -15.77
N PRO A 16 -2.02 2.08 -15.39
CA PRO A 16 -1.08 3.04 -15.96
C PRO A 16 0.36 2.60 -15.75
N HIS A 17 1.15 2.65 -16.81
CA HIS A 17 2.58 2.35 -16.71
C HIS A 17 3.29 3.61 -16.22
N ILE A 18 3.95 3.50 -15.06
CA ILE A 18 4.72 4.59 -14.47
C ILE A 18 6.19 4.33 -14.73
N PRO A 19 6.86 5.10 -15.61
CA PRO A 19 8.30 4.93 -15.83
C PRO A 19 9.07 5.28 -14.56
N HIS A 20 10.02 4.41 -14.18
CA HIS A 20 10.86 4.64 -13.02
C HIS A 20 12.12 3.79 -13.09
N ASN A 21 13.11 4.16 -12.28
CA ASN A 21 14.35 3.40 -12.11
C ASN A 21 14.46 2.84 -10.67
N TYR A 22 13.34 2.72 -9.97
CA TYR A 22 13.34 2.22 -8.60
C TYR A 22 13.44 0.71 -8.55
N GLN A 23 14.10 0.21 -7.51
CA GLN A 23 14.20 -1.22 -7.23
C GLN A 23 13.12 -1.58 -6.21
N PHE A 24 12.33 -2.60 -6.53
CA PHE A 24 11.31 -3.12 -5.63
C PHE A 24 11.68 -4.52 -5.18
N ILE A 25 11.42 -4.79 -3.90
CA ILE A 25 11.52 -6.13 -3.31
C ILE A 25 10.23 -6.39 -2.54
N THR A 26 10.00 -7.65 -2.17
CA THR A 26 8.89 -7.98 -1.31
C THR A 26 9.35 -8.02 0.14
N PHE A 27 8.41 -7.76 1.06
CA PHE A 27 8.67 -7.74 2.49
C PHE A 27 9.10 -9.12 2.98
N ASP A 28 10.24 -9.19 3.66
CA ASP A 28 10.73 -10.40 4.33
C ASP A 28 10.39 -10.31 5.81
N PRO A 29 9.49 -11.17 6.32
CA PRO A 29 9.09 -11.14 7.73
C PRO A 29 10.25 -11.32 8.71
N GLU A 30 11.35 -11.92 8.30
CA GLU A 30 12.49 -12.14 9.20
C GLU A 30 13.45 -10.97 9.26
N THR A 31 13.57 -10.19 8.18
CA THR A 31 14.61 -9.17 8.07
C THR A 31 14.11 -7.73 8.03
N HIS A 32 12.86 -7.50 7.62
CA HIS A 32 12.37 -6.14 7.36
C HIS A 32 11.44 -5.54 8.42
N LYS A 33 11.04 -6.31 9.43
CA LYS A 33 10.02 -5.85 10.39
C LYS A 33 10.39 -4.54 11.08
N GLU A 34 11.60 -4.48 11.61
CA GLU A 34 12.01 -3.33 12.42
C GLU A 34 12.16 -2.07 11.58
N GLU A 35 12.81 -2.19 10.43
CA GLU A 35 13.00 -1.03 9.54
C GLU A 35 11.66 -0.54 9.00
N TRP A 36 10.78 -1.45 8.55
CA TRP A 36 9.48 -1.07 8.05
C TRP A 36 8.63 -0.39 9.12
N LEU A 37 8.61 -0.96 10.34
CA LEU A 37 7.83 -0.41 11.44
C LEU A 37 8.28 1.00 11.78
N ALA A 38 9.60 1.23 11.84
CA ALA A 38 10.14 2.56 12.12
C ALA A 38 9.73 3.56 11.04
N LEU A 39 9.79 3.13 9.76
CA LEU A 39 9.39 4.00 8.65
C LEU A 39 7.90 4.30 8.68
N ASN A 40 7.06 3.28 8.92
CA ASN A 40 5.62 3.46 9.01
C ASN A 40 5.27 4.48 10.10
N ASN A 41 5.85 4.34 11.27
CA ASN A 41 5.59 5.25 12.39
C ASN A 41 6.10 6.67 12.12
N LYS A 42 7.20 6.81 11.39
CA LYS A 42 7.70 8.11 10.97
C LYS A 42 6.74 8.78 9.99
N ILE A 43 6.28 8.04 8.98
CA ILE A 43 5.37 8.56 7.95
C ILE A 43 4.04 9.00 8.56
N PHE A 44 3.50 8.18 9.46
CA PHE A 44 2.18 8.40 10.03
C PHE A 44 2.21 8.94 11.47
N ALA A 45 3.27 9.69 11.82
CA ALA A 45 3.48 10.17 13.18
C ALA A 45 2.27 10.91 13.78
N HIS A 46 1.49 11.58 12.93
CA HIS A 46 0.31 12.34 13.35
C HIS A 46 -1.01 11.69 12.97
N HIS A 47 -0.95 10.46 12.43
CA HIS A 47 -2.16 9.73 12.05
C HIS A 47 -2.67 8.93 13.25
N PRO A 48 -3.95 9.08 13.63
CA PRO A 48 -4.48 8.44 14.85
C PRO A 48 -4.50 6.90 14.81
N ASP A 49 -4.66 6.32 13.63
CA ASP A 49 -4.83 4.87 13.50
C ASP A 49 -3.61 4.14 12.92
N GLN A 50 -2.75 4.85 12.20
CA GLN A 50 -1.66 4.23 11.44
C GLN A 50 -0.29 4.47 12.06
N GLY A 51 -0.13 5.52 12.85
CA GLY A 51 1.11 5.83 13.54
C GLY A 51 1.18 5.13 14.90
N ASN A 52 2.38 5.11 15.49
CA ASN A 52 2.61 4.57 16.84
C ASN A 52 2.29 3.07 16.99
N TRP A 53 2.47 2.30 15.93
CA TRP A 53 2.36 0.85 16.04
C TRP A 53 3.51 0.30 16.86
N ALA A 54 3.21 -0.63 17.77
CA ALA A 54 4.21 -1.50 18.38
C ALA A 54 4.49 -2.69 17.48
N MET A 55 5.60 -3.38 17.70
CA MET A 55 5.92 -4.59 16.93
C MET A 55 4.78 -5.60 16.99
N GLN A 56 4.08 -5.69 18.13
CA GLN A 56 2.97 -6.62 18.28
C GLN A 56 1.82 -6.30 17.30
N ASP A 57 1.60 -5.02 16.98
CA ASP A 57 0.57 -4.64 16.03
C ASP A 57 0.89 -5.17 14.63
N LEU A 58 2.16 -5.08 14.21
CA LEU A 58 2.61 -5.65 12.95
C LEU A 58 2.49 -7.17 12.97
N GLU A 59 2.99 -7.81 14.01
CA GLU A 59 2.96 -9.27 14.13
C GLU A 59 1.53 -9.82 14.15
N ASN A 60 0.59 -9.11 14.78
CA ASN A 60 -0.82 -9.50 14.77
C ASN A 60 -1.37 -9.55 13.34
N ARG A 61 -1.01 -8.58 12.51
CA ARG A 61 -1.44 -8.56 11.12
C ARG A 61 -0.75 -9.64 10.29
N MET A 62 0.52 -9.91 10.56
CA MET A 62 1.25 -10.99 9.89
C MET A 62 0.68 -12.38 10.21
N ASN A 63 -0.01 -12.52 11.33
CA ASN A 63 -0.64 -13.77 11.73
C ASN A 63 -2.06 -13.94 11.20
N GLU A 64 -2.58 -12.93 10.50
CA GLU A 64 -3.91 -13.01 9.90
C GLU A 64 -3.89 -13.88 8.64
N PRO A 65 -5.00 -14.61 8.37
CA PRO A 65 -5.06 -15.48 7.19
C PRO A 65 -4.85 -14.78 5.85
N TRP A 66 -5.14 -13.48 5.78
CA TRP A 66 -4.98 -12.70 4.53
C TRP A 66 -3.54 -12.24 4.29
N PHE A 67 -2.65 -12.36 5.27
CA PHE A 67 -1.28 -11.87 5.11
C PHE A 67 -0.51 -12.69 4.08
N ASP A 68 0.01 -11.99 3.07
CA ASP A 68 0.86 -12.57 2.04
C ASP A 68 2.02 -11.59 1.78
N PRO A 69 3.25 -11.94 2.19
CA PRO A 69 4.39 -11.05 1.97
C PRO A 69 4.69 -10.80 0.49
N ALA A 70 4.29 -11.71 -0.41
CA ALA A 70 4.45 -11.50 -1.84
C ALA A 70 3.64 -10.31 -2.37
N GLY A 71 2.63 -9.87 -1.64
CA GLY A 71 1.83 -8.69 -1.96
C GLY A 71 2.20 -7.46 -1.16
N PHE A 72 3.34 -7.46 -0.51
CA PHE A 72 3.82 -6.36 0.31
C PHE A 72 5.13 -5.85 -0.32
N PHE A 73 5.05 -4.76 -1.08
CA PHE A 73 6.17 -4.24 -1.88
C PHE A 73 6.93 -3.15 -1.16
N LEU A 74 8.24 -3.24 -1.21
CA LEU A 74 9.15 -2.24 -0.65
C LEU A 74 9.94 -1.60 -1.78
N CYS A 75 9.98 -0.27 -1.80
CA CYS A 75 10.85 0.48 -2.69
C CYS A 75 12.16 0.74 -1.96
N MET A 76 13.27 0.36 -2.57
CA MET A 76 14.59 0.45 -1.95
C MET A 76 15.43 1.53 -2.61
N HIS A 77 16.18 2.27 -1.80
CA HIS A 77 17.17 3.22 -2.27
C HIS A 77 18.34 3.23 -1.28
N ASP A 78 19.56 3.03 -1.77
CA ASP A 78 20.77 2.94 -0.94
C ASP A 78 20.59 1.97 0.23
N GLU A 79 20.05 0.79 -0.08
CA GLU A 79 19.81 -0.29 0.89
C GLU A 79 18.82 0.07 2.01
N LYS A 80 18.01 1.12 1.80
CA LYS A 80 16.98 1.54 2.75
C LYS A 80 15.60 1.45 2.13
N ILE A 81 14.62 1.13 2.95
CA ILE A 81 13.22 1.20 2.55
C ILE A 81 12.81 2.68 2.49
N VAL A 82 12.40 3.15 1.30
CA VAL A 82 11.98 4.55 1.14
C VAL A 82 10.51 4.70 0.80
N GLY A 83 9.83 3.60 0.51
CA GLY A 83 8.40 3.59 0.26
C GLY A 83 7.88 2.17 0.24
N PHE A 84 6.57 2.02 0.32
CA PHE A 84 5.96 0.69 0.33
C PHE A 84 4.50 0.73 -0.09
N CYS A 85 4.03 -0.42 -0.56
CA CYS A 85 2.61 -0.68 -0.79
C CYS A 85 2.31 -2.08 -0.28
N TRP A 86 1.49 -2.17 0.75
CA TRP A 86 1.05 -3.42 1.36
C TRP A 86 -0.37 -3.70 0.89
N THR A 87 -0.56 -4.80 0.16
CA THR A 87 -1.87 -5.17 -0.34
C THR A 87 -2.54 -6.18 0.58
N LYS A 88 -3.87 -6.20 0.53
CA LYS A 88 -4.69 -7.14 1.29
C LYS A 88 -5.80 -7.63 0.38
N ILE A 89 -5.98 -8.94 0.29
CA ILE A 89 -7.06 -9.52 -0.50
C ILE A 89 -8.15 -9.99 0.44
N HIS A 90 -9.37 -9.49 0.22
CA HIS A 90 -10.54 -9.84 1.02
C HIS A 90 -11.29 -10.96 0.34
N HIS A 91 -11.34 -12.14 0.98
CA HIS A 91 -12.06 -13.32 0.51
C HIS A 91 -13.34 -13.57 1.31
N ASP A 92 -13.63 -12.71 2.27
CA ASP A 92 -14.66 -12.93 3.30
C ASP A 92 -16.06 -12.43 2.90
N PHE A 93 -16.23 -12.02 1.65
CA PHE A 93 -17.54 -11.59 1.17
C PHE A 93 -18.32 -12.79 0.62
N VAL A 94 -19.46 -13.09 1.22
CA VAL A 94 -20.31 -14.23 0.81
C VAL A 94 -20.89 -13.94 -0.57
N ASN A 95 -20.77 -14.90 -1.49
CA ASN A 95 -21.30 -14.81 -2.85
C ASN A 95 -20.78 -13.64 -3.68
N GLN A 96 -19.59 -13.14 -3.36
CA GLN A 96 -18.94 -12.07 -4.11
C GLN A 96 -17.50 -12.49 -4.46
N ASP A 97 -16.99 -11.94 -5.55
CA ASP A 97 -15.59 -12.11 -5.91
C ASP A 97 -14.68 -11.46 -4.87
N PRO A 98 -13.48 -11.97 -4.66
CA PRO A 98 -12.50 -11.31 -3.79
C PRO A 98 -12.21 -9.88 -4.26
N ILE A 99 -11.97 -9.00 -3.30
CA ILE A 99 -11.61 -7.61 -3.56
C ILE A 99 -10.21 -7.36 -3.04
N GLY A 100 -9.38 -6.70 -3.84
CA GLY A 100 -8.04 -6.30 -3.43
C GLY A 100 -8.04 -4.90 -2.83
N GLU A 101 -7.23 -4.72 -1.81
CA GLU A 101 -7.08 -3.42 -1.16
C GLU A 101 -5.60 -3.02 -1.20
N LEU A 102 -5.33 -1.75 -1.55
CA LEU A 102 -4.06 -1.13 -1.23
C LEU A 102 -4.16 -0.71 0.24
N TYR A 103 -3.68 -1.58 1.12
CA TYR A 103 -3.97 -1.54 2.55
C TYR A 103 -3.19 -0.48 3.30
N VAL A 104 -1.85 -0.47 3.13
CA VAL A 104 -0.99 0.56 3.71
C VAL A 104 -0.02 1.04 2.63
N ILE A 105 0.02 2.33 2.39
CA ILE A 105 0.88 2.96 1.40
C ILE A 105 1.64 4.07 2.09
N GLY A 106 2.94 4.13 1.88
CA GLY A 106 3.73 5.21 2.47
C GLY A 106 4.99 5.51 1.68
N VAL A 107 5.44 6.75 1.77
CA VAL A 107 6.70 7.21 1.20
C VAL A 107 7.42 8.00 2.28
N ASP A 108 8.71 7.74 2.45
CA ASP A 108 9.53 8.50 3.39
C ASP A 108 9.43 9.99 3.03
N PRO A 109 9.09 10.86 3.98
CA PRO A 109 8.93 12.30 3.69
C PRO A 109 10.15 12.94 3.02
N VAL A 110 11.36 12.49 3.31
CA VAL A 110 12.56 13.02 2.67
C VAL A 110 12.67 12.63 1.19
N GLU A 111 11.88 11.67 0.74
CA GLU A 111 11.83 11.21 -0.65
C GLU A 111 10.57 11.68 -1.37
N ALA A 112 9.80 12.58 -0.78
CA ALA A 112 8.55 13.06 -1.36
C ALA A 112 8.78 13.78 -2.70
N GLY A 113 7.81 13.67 -3.60
CA GLY A 113 7.86 14.34 -4.89
C GLY A 113 8.69 13.66 -5.96
N LYS A 114 9.18 12.45 -5.72
CA LYS A 114 10.03 11.69 -6.66
C LYS A 114 9.27 10.59 -7.41
N GLY A 115 7.96 10.48 -7.24
CA GLY A 115 7.15 9.48 -7.93
C GLY A 115 7.17 8.09 -7.32
N ILE A 116 7.72 7.92 -6.13
CA ILE A 116 7.80 6.62 -5.45
C ILE A 116 6.42 6.07 -5.14
N GLY A 117 5.51 6.93 -4.67
CA GLY A 117 4.15 6.51 -4.32
C GLY A 117 3.41 5.90 -5.50
N LYS A 118 3.48 6.54 -6.66
CA LYS A 118 2.86 6.01 -7.89
C LYS A 118 3.49 4.69 -8.30
N ALA A 119 4.83 4.62 -8.30
CA ALA A 119 5.55 3.43 -8.74
C ALA A 119 5.26 2.22 -7.85
N VAL A 120 5.27 2.40 -6.53
CA VAL A 120 5.02 1.28 -5.60
C VAL A 120 3.55 0.85 -5.62
N CYS A 121 2.60 1.78 -5.80
CA CYS A 121 1.19 1.44 -5.96
C CYS A 121 0.94 0.68 -7.27
N GLN A 122 1.65 1.03 -8.34
CA GLN A 122 1.59 0.28 -9.58
C GLN A 122 1.96 -1.19 -9.36
N GLU A 123 3.02 -1.45 -8.59
CA GLU A 123 3.42 -2.82 -8.25
C GLU A 123 2.29 -3.56 -7.52
N GLY A 124 1.64 -2.89 -6.56
CA GLY A 124 0.51 -3.48 -5.85
C GLY A 124 -0.66 -3.81 -6.76
N LEU A 125 -1.00 -2.89 -7.67
CA LEU A 125 -2.11 -3.11 -8.61
C LEU A 125 -1.80 -4.26 -9.58
N ILE A 126 -0.56 -4.33 -10.09
CA ILE A 126 -0.14 -5.42 -10.97
C ILE A 126 -0.26 -6.76 -10.24
N TYR A 127 0.21 -6.82 -8.99
CA TYR A 127 0.11 -8.02 -8.17
C TYR A 127 -1.35 -8.48 -8.03
N LEU A 128 -2.25 -7.57 -7.68
CA LEU A 128 -3.66 -7.90 -7.51
C LEU A 128 -4.26 -8.43 -8.82
N LYS A 129 -3.95 -7.77 -9.93
CA LYS A 129 -4.44 -8.19 -11.24
C LYS A 129 -3.92 -9.58 -11.62
N GLU A 130 -2.64 -9.86 -11.37
CA GLU A 130 -2.04 -11.17 -11.63
C GLU A 130 -2.66 -12.28 -10.76
N LYS A 131 -3.18 -11.93 -9.60
CA LYS A 131 -3.92 -12.85 -8.73
C LYS A 131 -5.36 -13.09 -9.19
N GLY A 132 -5.77 -12.50 -10.30
CA GLY A 132 -7.13 -12.65 -10.80
C GLY A 132 -8.16 -11.75 -10.13
N ILE A 133 -7.72 -10.78 -9.34
CA ILE A 133 -8.62 -9.84 -8.67
C ILE A 133 -9.14 -8.84 -9.70
N LYS A 134 -10.46 -8.59 -9.70
CA LYS A 134 -11.09 -7.72 -10.69
C LYS A 134 -11.37 -6.32 -10.20
N GLN A 135 -11.42 -6.13 -8.89
CA GLN A 135 -11.70 -4.82 -8.28
C GLN A 135 -10.68 -4.53 -7.20
N ALA A 136 -10.20 -3.29 -7.20
CA ALA A 136 -9.32 -2.80 -6.15
C ALA A 136 -9.99 -1.65 -5.42
N MET A 137 -9.66 -1.49 -4.15
CA MET A 137 -10.14 -0.38 -3.35
C MET A 137 -9.04 0.12 -2.43
N LEU A 138 -9.24 1.31 -1.88
CA LEU A 138 -8.40 1.85 -0.82
C LEU A 138 -9.19 2.86 0.01
N TYR A 139 -8.69 3.15 1.19
CA TYR A 139 -9.21 4.20 2.05
C TYR A 139 -8.23 5.35 2.08
N VAL A 140 -8.73 6.57 2.01
CA VAL A 140 -7.91 7.78 2.07
C VAL A 140 -8.66 8.85 2.86
N ASP A 141 -7.94 9.60 3.67
CA ASP A 141 -8.49 10.74 4.39
C ASP A 141 -8.88 11.82 3.38
N ASP A 142 -10.08 12.39 3.52
CA ASP A 142 -10.56 13.43 2.61
C ASP A 142 -9.65 14.67 2.61
N GLU A 143 -8.93 14.90 3.70
CA GLU A 143 -7.99 16.02 3.79
C GLU A 143 -6.65 15.73 3.14
N ASN A 144 -6.37 14.48 2.76
CA ASN A 144 -5.13 14.09 2.11
C ASN A 144 -5.18 14.40 0.61
N GLU A 145 -4.98 15.66 0.23
CA GLU A 145 -5.05 16.09 -1.16
C GLU A 145 -3.98 15.43 -2.04
N ALA A 146 -2.76 15.26 -1.51
CA ALA A 146 -1.68 14.61 -2.24
C ALA A 146 -2.02 13.15 -2.54
N GLY A 147 -2.56 12.43 -1.55
CA GLY A 147 -2.99 11.04 -1.74
C GLY A 147 -4.12 10.92 -2.74
N LYS A 148 -5.16 11.75 -2.60
CA LYS A 148 -6.29 11.75 -3.54
C LYS A 148 -5.83 11.98 -4.98
N GLY A 149 -4.92 12.94 -5.19
CA GLY A 149 -4.38 13.23 -6.51
C GLY A 149 -3.61 12.04 -7.08
N LEU A 150 -2.77 11.42 -6.26
CA LEU A 150 -2.01 10.23 -6.64
C LEU A 150 -2.95 9.09 -7.06
N TYR A 151 -3.94 8.78 -6.25
CA TYR A 151 -4.86 7.66 -6.53
C TYR A 151 -5.73 7.92 -7.76
N LYS A 152 -6.12 9.16 -7.98
CA LYS A 152 -6.84 9.54 -9.19
C LYS A 152 -6.01 9.24 -10.44
N THR A 153 -4.70 9.54 -10.43
CA THR A 153 -3.82 9.25 -11.57
C THR A 153 -3.69 7.76 -11.83
N LEU A 154 -3.94 6.92 -10.81
CA LEU A 154 -3.92 5.46 -10.93
C LEU A 154 -5.30 4.87 -11.26
N GLY A 155 -6.29 5.71 -11.56
CA GLY A 155 -7.61 5.26 -11.99
C GLY A 155 -8.64 5.06 -10.89
N PHE A 156 -8.34 5.41 -9.66
CA PHE A 156 -9.30 5.32 -8.55
C PHE A 156 -10.32 6.46 -8.57
N ASN A 157 -11.54 6.13 -8.20
CA ASN A 157 -12.62 7.10 -8.04
C ASN A 157 -13.26 6.97 -6.67
#